data_c79ef6003e2a59a5c4f97c6558e7501f
#
_entry.id   c79ef6003e2a59a5c4f97c6558e7501f
#
_cell.length_a   1.000
_cell.length_b   1.000
_cell.length_c   1.000
_cell.angle_alpha   90.00
_cell.angle_beta   90.00
_cell.angle_gamma   90.00
#
_symmetry.space_group_name_H-M   'P 1'
#
loop_
_entity.id
_entity.type
_entity.pdbx_description
1 polymer ?
#
loop_
_entity_poly.entity_id
_entity_poly.type
_entity_poly.pdbx_seq_one_letter_code
_entity_poly.pdbx_strand_id
1 'polypeptide(L)'
;MNNIDIAIIGAGSAGSIIANKLLSETNFNIALIEAGPKDNNPIIDVPLGYGMTFYNKKINWNFYSEKQENLFNRQIYYPRGKVLGGSGSINAMVYARGLETDYENWGSNKEWSFENIKKVYSSMEQQINDDKEFLTKEKIPVNNVSKHHHPILEYFFNASNEIGIKKNTNLTTSIENQVGH
;
A
#
# COMPACT_ATOMS: atom_id res chain seq x y z
N MET A 1 -29.00 0.48 -23.36
CA MET A 1 -28.27 0.52 -22.05
C MET A 1 -27.21 -0.55 -22.13
N ASN A 2 -25.96 -0.23 -21.90
CA ASN A 2 -24.93 -1.27 -21.85
C ASN A 2 -25.19 -2.12 -20.60
N ASN A 3 -25.36 -3.42 -20.76
CA ASN A 3 -25.47 -4.33 -19.62
C ASN A 3 -24.14 -4.32 -18.88
N ILE A 4 -24.19 -4.11 -17.58
CA ILE A 4 -23.04 -4.23 -16.69
C ILE A 4 -23.11 -5.64 -16.07
N ASP A 5 -22.04 -6.42 -16.27
CA ASP A 5 -21.93 -7.77 -15.74
C ASP A 5 -21.39 -7.76 -14.31
N ILE A 6 -20.46 -6.85 -14.01
CA ILE A 6 -19.81 -6.74 -12.70
C ILE A 6 -19.72 -5.25 -12.28
N ALA A 7 -20.16 -4.95 -11.07
CA ALA A 7 -19.96 -3.65 -10.43
C ALA A 7 -18.94 -3.78 -9.28
N ILE A 8 -17.85 -3.01 -9.35
CA ILE A 8 -16.82 -2.93 -8.30
C ILE A 8 -17.03 -1.61 -7.57
N ILE A 9 -17.29 -1.69 -6.27
CA ILE A 9 -17.54 -0.52 -5.43
C ILE A 9 -16.26 -0.13 -4.70
N GLY A 10 -15.73 1.02 -5.06
CA GLY A 10 -14.46 1.58 -4.59
C GLY A 10 -13.31 1.35 -5.55
N ALA A 11 -12.75 2.44 -6.08
CA ALA A 11 -11.56 2.45 -6.94
C ALA A 11 -10.27 2.67 -6.13
N GLY A 12 -10.18 2.06 -4.96
CA GLY A 12 -8.95 1.98 -4.19
C GLY A 12 -8.00 0.88 -4.72
N SER A 13 -6.93 0.59 -3.98
CA SER A 13 -5.90 -0.39 -4.39
C SER A 13 -6.49 -1.75 -4.79
N ALA A 14 -7.37 -2.32 -3.96
CA ALA A 14 -7.97 -3.62 -4.24
C ALA A 14 -8.93 -3.59 -5.44
N GLY A 15 -9.86 -2.61 -5.46
CA GLY A 15 -10.84 -2.52 -6.54
C GLY A 15 -10.20 -2.27 -7.91
N SER A 16 -9.16 -1.46 -7.96
CA SER A 16 -8.40 -1.19 -9.19
C SER A 16 -7.68 -2.43 -9.71
N ILE A 17 -7.05 -3.21 -8.81
CA ILE A 17 -6.38 -4.47 -9.18
C ILE A 17 -7.40 -5.50 -9.70
N ILE A 18 -8.53 -5.66 -9.00
CA ILE A 18 -9.60 -6.59 -9.42
C ILE A 18 -10.15 -6.16 -10.79
N ALA A 19 -10.41 -4.86 -10.98
CA ALA A 19 -10.90 -4.35 -12.26
C ALA A 19 -9.91 -4.64 -13.40
N ASN A 20 -8.62 -4.36 -13.19
CA ASN A 20 -7.58 -4.62 -14.18
C ASN A 20 -7.48 -6.10 -14.53
N LYS A 21 -7.50 -6.96 -13.51
CA LYS A 21 -7.40 -8.42 -13.68
C LYS A 21 -8.60 -8.98 -14.46
N LEU A 22 -9.82 -8.58 -14.11
CA LEU A 22 -11.03 -9.00 -14.80
C LEU A 22 -11.07 -8.51 -16.25
N LEU A 23 -10.65 -7.27 -16.50
CA LEU A 23 -10.58 -6.73 -17.86
C LEU A 23 -9.56 -7.46 -18.74
N SER A 24 -8.45 -7.95 -18.15
CA SER A 24 -7.42 -8.68 -18.88
C SER A 24 -7.78 -10.15 -19.15
N GLU A 25 -8.62 -10.74 -18.33
CA GLU A 25 -8.91 -12.19 -18.36
C GLU A 25 -10.33 -12.54 -18.82
N THR A 26 -11.21 -11.55 -18.95
CA THR A 26 -12.62 -11.75 -19.31
C THR A 26 -13.13 -10.74 -20.32
N ASN A 27 -14.30 -11.01 -20.88
CA ASN A 27 -15.04 -10.09 -21.74
C ASN A 27 -16.18 -9.37 -21.00
N PHE A 28 -16.14 -9.32 -19.67
CA PHE A 28 -17.20 -8.69 -18.89
C PHE A 28 -17.20 -7.16 -19.05
N ASN A 29 -18.41 -6.60 -19.05
CA ASN A 29 -18.62 -5.16 -18.93
C ASN A 29 -18.55 -4.78 -17.44
N ILE A 30 -17.49 -4.09 -17.05
CA ILE A 30 -17.19 -3.78 -15.66
C ILE A 30 -17.48 -2.31 -15.36
N ALA A 31 -18.25 -2.04 -14.33
CA ALA A 31 -18.40 -0.71 -13.74
C ALA A 31 -17.52 -0.58 -12.49
N LEU A 32 -16.55 0.34 -12.50
CA LEU A 32 -15.78 0.72 -11.34
C LEU A 32 -16.35 2.03 -10.77
N ILE A 33 -16.89 1.98 -9.55
CA ILE A 33 -17.63 3.08 -8.93
C ILE A 33 -16.83 3.61 -7.76
N GLU A 34 -16.53 4.92 -7.77
CA GLU A 34 -15.78 5.59 -6.71
C GLU A 34 -16.62 6.74 -6.12
N ALA A 35 -16.60 6.89 -4.80
CA ALA A 35 -17.33 7.93 -4.09
C ALA A 35 -16.65 9.29 -4.12
N GLY A 36 -15.35 9.30 -4.30
CA GLY A 36 -14.51 10.49 -4.29
C GLY A 36 -14.25 11.07 -5.68
N PRO A 37 -13.59 12.23 -5.73
CA PRO A 37 -13.17 12.85 -6.99
C PRO A 37 -12.00 12.11 -7.63
N LYS A 38 -11.57 12.59 -8.81
CA LYS A 38 -10.27 12.22 -9.39
C LYS A 38 -9.13 12.68 -8.49
N ASP A 39 -8.01 11.99 -8.57
CA ASP A 39 -6.79 12.19 -7.78
C ASP A 39 -5.88 13.35 -8.26
N ASN A 40 -6.43 14.27 -9.02
CA ASN A 40 -5.72 15.42 -9.60
C ASN A 40 -5.46 16.59 -8.62
N ASN A 41 -5.51 16.33 -7.31
CA ASN A 41 -5.19 17.32 -6.30
C ASN A 41 -3.67 17.43 -6.13
N PRO A 42 -3.04 18.60 -6.31
CA PRO A 42 -1.59 18.77 -6.22
C PRO A 42 -0.94 18.26 -4.92
N ILE A 43 -1.69 18.25 -3.80
CA ILE A 43 -1.18 17.71 -2.53
C ILE A 43 -1.02 16.17 -2.54
N ILE A 44 -1.65 15.48 -3.50
CA ILE A 44 -1.47 14.04 -3.70
C ILE A 44 -0.17 13.76 -4.45
N ASP A 45 0.14 14.58 -5.45
CA ASP A 45 1.32 14.40 -6.32
C ASP A 45 2.64 14.76 -5.61
N VAL A 46 2.57 15.59 -4.58
CA VAL A 46 3.76 16.02 -3.82
C VAL A 46 3.95 15.12 -2.60
N PRO A 47 5.03 14.32 -2.52
CA PRO A 47 5.25 13.38 -1.42
C PRO A 47 5.11 14.00 -0.02
N LEU A 48 5.59 15.23 0.18
CA LEU A 48 5.47 15.94 1.45
C LEU A 48 4.01 16.35 1.76
N GLY A 49 3.14 16.35 0.76
CA GLY A 49 1.72 16.72 0.89
C GLY A 49 0.86 15.69 1.62
N TYR A 50 1.33 14.45 1.79
CA TYR A 50 0.51 13.38 2.38
C TYR A 50 -0.07 13.75 3.76
N GLY A 51 0.67 14.46 4.60
CA GLY A 51 0.19 14.93 5.90
C GLY A 51 -1.02 15.86 5.81
N MET A 52 -1.12 16.64 4.74
CA MET A 52 -2.28 17.52 4.49
C MET A 52 -3.49 16.73 3.98
N THR A 53 -3.27 15.61 3.29
CA THR A 53 -4.37 14.77 2.79
C THR A 53 -5.17 14.13 3.92
N PHE A 54 -4.53 13.85 5.06
CA PHE A 54 -5.18 13.21 6.21
C PHE A 54 -6.34 14.00 6.79
N TYR A 55 -6.35 15.32 6.64
CA TYR A 55 -7.38 16.19 7.19
C TYR A 55 -8.27 16.82 6.10
N ASN A 56 -8.02 16.52 4.83
CA ASN A 56 -8.78 17.07 3.71
C ASN A 56 -10.09 16.31 3.50
N LYS A 57 -11.20 16.86 4.00
CA LYS A 57 -12.54 16.25 3.91
C LYS A 57 -13.06 16.00 2.49
N LYS A 58 -12.45 16.60 1.46
CA LYS A 58 -12.84 16.36 0.06
C LYS A 58 -12.36 15.00 -0.45
N ILE A 59 -11.19 14.56 0.04
CA ILE A 59 -10.51 13.35 -0.42
C ILE A 59 -10.30 12.31 0.68
N ASN A 60 -10.88 12.52 1.87
CA ASN A 60 -10.76 11.63 3.02
C ASN A 60 -12.11 11.50 3.72
N TRP A 61 -12.48 10.29 4.12
CA TRP A 61 -13.67 10.00 4.89
C TRP A 61 -13.63 10.52 6.33
N ASN A 62 -12.43 10.70 6.89
CA ASN A 62 -12.18 11.15 8.25
C ASN A 62 -12.93 10.32 9.31
N PHE A 63 -12.85 9.01 9.23
CA PHE A 63 -13.47 8.12 10.21
C PHE A 63 -12.77 8.18 11.57
N TYR A 64 -13.53 7.85 12.60
CA TYR A 64 -13.04 7.62 13.95
C TYR A 64 -13.54 6.26 14.42
N SER A 65 -12.74 5.58 15.24
CA SER A 65 -13.17 4.36 15.91
C SER A 65 -14.23 4.66 16.96
N GLU A 66 -14.92 3.63 17.41
CA GLU A 66 -15.59 3.69 18.69
C GLU A 66 -14.56 3.89 19.82
N LYS A 67 -15.04 4.29 21.00
CA LYS A 67 -14.17 4.42 22.17
C LYS A 67 -13.54 3.07 22.52
N GLN A 68 -12.23 3.08 22.71
CA GLN A 68 -11.45 1.86 22.99
C GLN A 68 -11.10 1.83 24.48
N GLU A 69 -11.70 0.94 25.24
CA GLU A 69 -11.47 0.81 26.69
C GLU A 69 -10.00 0.62 27.05
N ASN A 70 -9.30 -0.26 26.31
CA ASN A 70 -7.88 -0.55 26.47
C ASN A 70 -6.95 0.62 26.08
N LEU A 71 -7.51 1.70 25.53
CA LEU A 71 -6.78 2.92 25.15
C LEU A 71 -7.32 4.14 25.92
N PHE A 72 -7.70 3.97 27.17
CA PHE A 72 -8.24 5.03 28.03
C PHE A 72 -9.49 5.70 27.44
N ASN A 73 -10.39 4.92 26.84
CA ASN A 73 -11.60 5.37 26.16
C ASN A 73 -11.36 6.39 25.03
N ARG A 74 -10.17 6.40 24.43
CA ARG A 74 -9.90 7.25 23.29
C ARG A 74 -10.56 6.71 22.03
N GLN A 75 -10.94 7.61 21.16
CA GLN A 75 -11.26 7.32 19.76
C GLN A 75 -10.00 7.49 18.91
N ILE A 76 -9.77 6.56 18.02
CA ILE A 76 -8.62 6.61 17.10
C ILE A 76 -9.10 7.17 15.76
N TYR A 77 -8.37 8.14 15.25
CA TYR A 77 -8.61 8.68 13.91
C TYR A 77 -8.14 7.70 12.85
N TYR A 78 -9.04 7.38 11.91
CA TYR A 78 -8.80 6.48 10.80
C TYR A 78 -8.92 7.23 9.47
N PRO A 79 -7.83 7.77 8.92
CA PRO A 79 -7.85 8.33 7.58
C PRO A 79 -8.13 7.21 6.56
N ARG A 80 -9.09 7.45 5.67
CA ARG A 80 -9.42 6.56 4.55
C ARG A 80 -9.69 7.40 3.33
N GLY A 81 -8.99 7.10 2.23
CA GLY A 81 -9.13 7.84 0.98
C GLY A 81 -10.56 7.78 0.45
N LYS A 82 -11.07 8.96 0.07
CA LYS A 82 -12.31 9.18 -0.68
C LYS A 82 -11.94 9.87 -1.98
N VAL A 83 -11.27 9.15 -2.84
CA VAL A 83 -10.65 9.66 -4.06
C VAL A 83 -10.29 8.49 -4.96
N LEU A 84 -10.16 8.69 -6.26
CA LEU A 84 -9.63 7.68 -7.17
C LEU A 84 -8.25 7.20 -6.67
N GLY A 85 -8.04 5.89 -6.59
CA GLY A 85 -6.88 5.26 -5.93
C GLY A 85 -7.07 5.02 -4.43
N GLY A 86 -8.12 5.59 -3.80
CA GLY A 86 -8.48 5.34 -2.42
C GLY A 86 -7.40 5.77 -1.43
N SER A 87 -7.18 4.95 -0.39
CA SER A 87 -6.11 5.20 0.59
C SER A 87 -4.70 5.08 0.00
N GLY A 88 -4.54 4.42 -1.16
CA GLY A 88 -3.28 4.41 -1.91
C GLY A 88 -2.85 5.81 -2.36
N SER A 89 -3.81 6.69 -2.72
CA SER A 89 -3.54 8.07 -3.13
C SER A 89 -3.24 9.04 -1.98
N ILE A 90 -3.50 8.66 -0.72
CA ILE A 90 -3.30 9.54 0.44
C ILE A 90 -2.41 8.94 1.52
N ASN A 91 -1.79 7.80 1.30
CA ASN A 91 -0.93 7.13 2.27
C ASN A 91 0.43 7.84 2.43
N ALA A 92 1.23 7.37 3.39
CA ALA A 92 2.58 7.88 3.63
C ALA A 92 3.67 7.22 2.75
N MET A 93 3.28 6.49 1.70
CA MET A 93 4.16 5.86 0.70
C MET A 93 5.17 4.86 1.27
N VAL A 94 4.96 4.35 2.47
CA VAL A 94 5.77 3.27 3.03
C VAL A 94 5.33 1.96 2.39
N TYR A 95 6.25 1.30 1.69
CA TYR A 95 6.01 -0.01 1.12
C TYR A 95 6.47 -1.09 2.10
N ALA A 96 5.55 -1.97 2.49
CA ALA A 96 5.85 -3.12 3.33
C ALA A 96 4.92 -4.28 2.96
N ARG A 97 5.45 -5.49 2.89
CA ARG A 97 4.67 -6.73 2.82
C ARG A 97 4.46 -7.28 4.22
N GLY A 98 3.37 -8.03 4.42
CA GLY A 98 3.18 -8.81 5.63
C GLY A 98 4.28 -9.87 5.80
N LEU A 99 4.58 -10.22 7.02
CA LEU A 99 5.49 -11.31 7.36
C LEU A 99 4.81 -12.67 7.13
N GLU A 100 5.60 -13.74 7.02
CA GLU A 100 5.09 -15.10 6.90
C GLU A 100 4.09 -15.45 8.01
N THR A 101 4.44 -15.11 9.25
CA THR A 101 3.60 -15.32 10.43
C THR A 101 2.25 -14.58 10.38
N ASP A 102 2.17 -13.46 9.67
CA ASP A 102 0.90 -12.73 9.51
C ASP A 102 -0.09 -13.56 8.68
N TYR A 103 0.40 -14.18 7.60
CA TYR A 103 -0.44 -14.99 6.70
C TYR A 103 -0.77 -16.36 7.28
N GLU A 104 0.14 -16.98 8.02
CA GLU A 104 -0.10 -18.26 8.72
C GLU A 104 -1.29 -18.16 9.68
N ASN A 105 -1.48 -16.99 10.32
CA ASN A 105 -2.59 -16.73 11.22
C ASN A 105 -3.94 -16.50 10.51
N TRP A 106 -3.99 -16.40 9.18
CA TRP A 106 -5.24 -16.18 8.43
C TRP A 106 -6.02 -17.48 8.16
N GLY A 107 -5.49 -18.62 8.56
CA GLY A 107 -6.16 -19.92 8.50
C GLY A 107 -5.42 -20.97 7.69
N SER A 108 -5.98 -22.17 7.67
CA SER A 108 -5.37 -23.36 7.04
C SER A 108 -5.54 -23.44 5.51
N ASN A 109 -6.13 -22.45 4.87
CA ASN A 109 -6.30 -22.46 3.41
C ASN A 109 -4.95 -22.29 2.71
N LYS A 110 -4.58 -23.28 1.91
CA LYS A 110 -3.31 -23.27 1.13
C LYS A 110 -3.17 -22.09 0.18
N GLU A 111 -4.28 -21.48 -0.26
CA GLU A 111 -4.27 -20.29 -1.12
C GLU A 111 -3.64 -19.09 -0.41
N TRP A 112 -3.76 -19.01 0.92
CA TRP A 112 -3.16 -17.96 1.76
C TRP A 112 -1.78 -18.34 2.30
N SER A 113 -1.18 -19.45 1.84
CA SER A 113 0.20 -19.76 2.21
C SER A 113 1.15 -18.64 1.75
N PHE A 114 2.16 -18.38 2.56
CA PHE A 114 3.15 -17.33 2.26
C PHE A 114 3.80 -17.49 0.89
N GLU A 115 4.06 -18.73 0.46
CA GLU A 115 4.60 -19.04 -0.87
C GLU A 115 3.65 -18.59 -2.01
N ASN A 116 2.35 -18.79 -1.85
CA ASN A 116 1.38 -18.34 -2.84
C ASN A 116 1.23 -16.81 -2.83
N ILE A 117 1.20 -16.21 -1.65
CA ILE A 117 1.17 -14.75 -1.49
C ILE A 117 2.40 -14.11 -2.15
N LYS A 118 3.60 -14.66 -1.98
CA LYS A 118 4.82 -14.18 -2.67
C LYS A 118 4.67 -14.21 -4.19
N LYS A 119 4.09 -15.28 -4.74
CA LYS A 119 3.83 -15.37 -6.19
C LYS A 119 2.87 -14.28 -6.67
N VAL A 120 1.80 -14.03 -5.91
CA VAL A 120 0.83 -12.98 -6.22
C VAL A 120 1.51 -11.61 -6.21
N TYR A 121 2.27 -11.26 -5.17
CA TYR A 121 3.03 -10.01 -5.14
C TYR A 121 3.97 -9.89 -6.35
N SER A 122 4.75 -10.93 -6.64
CA SER A 122 5.69 -10.92 -7.77
C SER A 122 4.99 -10.77 -9.14
N SER A 123 3.74 -11.21 -9.25
CA SER A 123 2.95 -11.00 -10.46
C SER A 123 2.42 -9.58 -10.62
N MET A 124 2.16 -8.89 -9.49
CA MET A 124 1.56 -7.55 -9.47
C MET A 124 2.58 -6.42 -9.44
N GLU A 125 3.79 -6.67 -8.93
CA GLU A 125 4.77 -5.65 -8.64
C GLU A 125 5.98 -5.72 -9.57
N GLN A 126 6.56 -4.56 -9.86
CA GLN A 126 7.84 -4.43 -10.54
C GLN A 126 8.80 -3.63 -9.66
N GLN A 127 9.88 -4.29 -9.21
CA GLN A 127 10.97 -3.60 -8.51
C GLN A 127 11.71 -2.72 -9.52
N ILE A 128 11.85 -1.44 -9.20
CA ILE A 128 12.60 -0.49 -10.02
C ILE A 128 13.92 -0.22 -9.31
N ASN A 129 14.99 -0.65 -9.94
CA ASN A 129 16.33 -0.21 -9.61
C ASN A 129 16.63 1.07 -10.38
N ASP A 130 17.60 1.88 -9.91
CA ASP A 130 17.95 3.19 -10.49
C ASP A 130 18.28 3.20 -12.01
N ASP A 131 18.53 2.05 -12.59
CA ASP A 131 18.77 1.87 -14.02
C ASP A 131 17.43 1.71 -14.72
N LYS A 132 16.74 2.81 -14.93
CA LYS A 132 15.57 3.05 -15.81
C LYS A 132 15.09 1.87 -16.65
N GLU A 133 14.80 0.75 -16.03
CA GLU A 133 14.07 -0.32 -16.69
C GLU A 133 12.64 0.15 -16.96
N PHE A 134 12.21 -0.07 -18.18
CA PHE A 134 10.89 0.34 -18.66
C PHE A 134 9.80 -0.20 -17.73
N LEU A 135 9.05 0.72 -17.12
CA LEU A 135 7.85 0.39 -16.39
C LEU A 135 6.86 -0.32 -17.33
N THR A 136 6.52 -1.55 -17.02
CA THR A 136 5.38 -2.17 -17.66
C THR A 136 4.13 -1.51 -17.10
N LYS A 137 3.21 -1.09 -17.96
CA LYS A 137 1.93 -0.48 -17.54
C LYS A 137 1.04 -1.45 -16.75
N GLU A 138 1.43 -2.70 -16.67
CA GLU A 138 0.66 -3.80 -16.08
C GLU A 138 1.00 -4.06 -14.61
N LYS A 139 2.13 -3.54 -14.12
CA LYS A 139 2.61 -3.81 -12.75
C LYS A 139 2.75 -2.54 -11.92
N ILE A 140 2.58 -2.69 -10.62
CA ILE A 140 2.77 -1.63 -9.65
C ILE A 140 4.28 -1.38 -9.47
N PRO A 141 4.77 -0.17 -9.75
CA PRO A 141 6.17 0.14 -9.56
C PRO A 141 6.53 0.27 -8.08
N VAL A 142 7.59 -0.41 -7.65
CA VAL A 142 8.15 -0.32 -6.30
C VAL A 142 9.56 0.23 -6.39
N ASN A 143 9.76 1.47 -5.98
CA ASN A 143 11.04 2.15 -6.06
C ASN A 143 11.95 1.79 -4.88
N ASN A 144 13.22 1.54 -5.16
CA ASN A 144 14.24 1.46 -4.13
C ASN A 144 14.77 2.87 -3.83
N VAL A 145 14.47 3.38 -2.65
CA VAL A 145 14.89 4.73 -2.21
C VAL A 145 16.16 4.73 -1.38
N SER A 146 16.84 3.60 -1.25
CA SER A 146 18.01 3.45 -0.37
C SER A 146 19.17 4.41 -0.67
N LYS A 147 19.30 4.86 -1.91
CA LYS A 147 20.35 5.82 -2.32
C LYS A 147 19.97 7.30 -2.05
N HIS A 148 18.73 7.56 -1.68
CA HIS A 148 18.19 8.93 -1.52
C HIS A 148 17.86 9.28 -0.06
N HIS A 149 18.28 8.45 0.89
CA HIS A 149 18.02 8.70 2.30
C HIS A 149 18.88 9.85 2.86
N HIS A 150 18.34 10.55 3.84
CA HIS A 150 19.07 11.60 4.53
C HIS A 150 20.26 11.01 5.31
N PRO A 151 21.48 11.62 5.28
CA PRO A 151 22.68 11.09 5.95
C PRO A 151 22.50 10.78 7.46
N ILE A 152 21.56 11.45 8.13
CA ILE A 152 21.25 11.20 9.55
C ILE A 152 20.81 9.75 9.81
N LEU A 153 20.26 9.06 8.82
CA LEU A 153 19.83 7.67 8.97
C LEU A 153 21.00 6.71 9.23
N GLU A 154 22.22 7.06 8.80
CA GLU A 154 23.38 6.23 9.11
C GLU A 154 23.69 6.20 10.61
N TYR A 155 23.46 7.30 11.33
CA TYR A 155 23.59 7.30 12.80
C TYR A 155 22.55 6.37 13.45
N PHE A 156 21.32 6.38 12.94
CA PHE A 156 20.28 5.47 13.41
C PHE A 156 20.62 4.00 13.13
N PHE A 157 21.12 3.68 11.94
CA PHE A 157 21.53 2.32 11.59
C PHE A 157 22.71 1.84 12.43
N ASN A 158 23.68 2.71 12.69
CA ASN A 158 24.81 2.38 13.56
C ASN A 158 24.36 2.11 15.01
N ALA A 159 23.52 2.97 15.56
CA ALA A 159 22.96 2.78 16.90
C ALA A 159 22.11 1.47 16.98
N SER A 160 21.35 1.16 15.94
CA SER A 160 20.59 -0.10 15.86
C SER A 160 21.51 -1.31 15.86
N ASN A 161 22.60 -1.25 15.12
CA ASN A 161 23.59 -2.34 15.06
C ASN A 161 24.30 -2.56 16.41
N GLU A 162 24.56 -1.51 17.18
CA GLU A 162 25.14 -1.59 18.52
C GLU A 162 24.27 -2.38 19.51
N ILE A 163 22.95 -2.37 19.32
CA ILE A 163 22.00 -3.16 20.13
C ILE A 163 21.59 -4.48 19.48
N GLY A 164 22.29 -4.90 18.42
CA GLY A 164 22.07 -6.19 17.75
C GLY A 164 20.97 -6.20 16.69
N ILE A 165 20.39 -5.06 16.33
CA ILE A 165 19.39 -4.96 15.25
C ILE A 165 20.11 -4.67 13.94
N LYS A 166 20.05 -5.61 13.00
CA LYS A 166 20.80 -5.53 11.74
C LYS A 166 20.13 -4.59 10.72
N LYS A 167 20.95 -3.86 9.97
CA LYS A 167 20.50 -3.13 8.78
C LYS A 167 20.17 -4.11 7.66
N ASN A 168 19.00 -3.94 7.03
CA ASN A 168 18.61 -4.66 5.83
C ASN A 168 18.16 -3.66 4.76
N THR A 169 18.59 -3.89 3.53
CA THR A 169 18.20 -3.08 2.37
C THR A 169 16.87 -3.51 1.75
N ASN A 170 16.28 -4.59 2.24
CA ASN A 170 14.99 -5.09 1.78
C ASN A 170 14.19 -5.70 2.94
N LEU A 171 13.37 -4.87 3.56
CA LEU A 171 12.53 -5.28 4.70
C LEU A 171 11.41 -6.27 4.33
N THR A 172 11.21 -6.54 3.04
CA THR A 172 10.15 -7.47 2.59
C THR A 172 10.57 -8.95 2.61
N THR A 173 11.82 -9.25 2.93
CA THR A 173 12.40 -10.61 2.75
C THR A 173 12.76 -11.33 4.04
N SER A 174 12.64 -10.73 5.21
CA SER A 174 13.15 -11.32 6.45
C SER A 174 12.18 -11.19 7.62
N ILE A 175 12.24 -12.20 8.50
CA ILE A 175 11.41 -12.37 9.71
C ILE A 175 12.08 -11.77 10.95
N GLU A 176 13.38 -11.50 10.90
CA GLU A 176 14.15 -11.01 12.04
C GLU A 176 13.92 -9.52 12.31
N ASN A 177 14.14 -9.08 13.54
CA ASN A 177 14.14 -7.67 13.89
C ASN A 177 15.21 -6.93 13.09
N GLN A 178 14.79 -6.00 12.27
CA GLN A 178 15.62 -5.29 11.30
C GLN A 178 15.25 -3.83 11.20
N VAL A 179 16.19 -3.04 10.75
CA VAL A 179 15.99 -1.65 10.33
C VAL A 179 16.44 -1.51 8.87
N GLY A 180 15.75 -0.65 8.12
CA GLY A 180 16.11 -0.45 6.71
C GLY A 180 15.23 0.57 6.01
N HIS A 181 15.32 0.60 4.70
CA HIS A 181 14.53 1.43 3.78
C HIS A 181 13.91 0.57 2.68
#